data_75a2ea3f5a5654e5f72ef3183a1aa0af
#
_entry.id   75a2ea3f5a5654e5f72ef3183a1aa0af
#
_cell.length_a   1.000
_cell.length_b   1.000
_cell.length_c   1.000
_cell.angle_alpha   90.00
_cell.angle_beta   90.00
_cell.angle_gamma   90.00
#
_symmetry.space_group_name_H-M   'P 1'
#
loop_
_entity.id
_entity.type
_entity.pdbx_description
1 polymer ?
#
loop_
_entity_poly.entity_id
_entity_poly.type
_entity_poly.pdbx_seq_one_letter_code
_entity_poly.pdbx_strand_id
1 'polypeptide(L)'
;ESRLKSAAALRRFERAWHFADARAESAGESYSRASIHELGFVPPTALQHRHRDANGREVARTDFWWEQVRVYGEFDGLGKYDLSFFDGDDTARRASIRREKEREVALQLVTRAGAHWTWGDLLRPDRLARILTAAGVPRSV
;
A
#
# COMPACT_ATOMS: atom_id res chain seq x y z
N GLU A 1 -12.77 25.74 0.80
CA GLU A 1 -11.62 25.12 0.13
C GLU A 1 -11.51 23.60 0.42
N SER A 2 -11.77 23.19 1.66
CA SER A 2 -11.78 21.78 2.10
C SER A 2 -12.88 20.94 1.40
N ARG A 3 -14.08 21.49 1.17
CA ARG A 3 -15.19 20.79 0.52
C ARG A 3 -14.97 20.55 -0.99
N LEU A 4 -14.28 21.47 -1.67
CA LEU A 4 -13.95 21.32 -3.09
C LEU A 4 -12.88 20.23 -3.31
N LYS A 5 -11.90 20.13 -2.40
CA LYS A 5 -10.90 19.06 -2.42
C LYS A 5 -11.54 17.69 -2.19
N SER A 6 -12.52 17.62 -1.28
CA SER A 6 -13.29 16.40 -1.02
C SER A 6 -14.14 15.96 -2.21
N ALA A 7 -14.81 16.89 -2.89
CA ALA A 7 -15.64 16.58 -4.06
C ALA A 7 -14.80 16.16 -5.28
N ALA A 8 -13.62 16.74 -5.47
CA ALA A 8 -12.70 16.33 -6.52
C ALA A 8 -12.11 14.95 -6.25
N ALA A 9 -11.77 14.67 -5.00
CA ALA A 9 -11.28 13.35 -4.56
C ALA A 9 -12.37 12.28 -4.73
N LEU A 10 -13.61 12.60 -4.39
CA LEU A 10 -14.75 11.70 -4.57
C LEU A 10 -14.99 11.36 -6.04
N ARG A 11 -14.95 12.36 -6.93
CA ARG A 11 -15.10 12.16 -8.38
C ARG A 11 -13.94 11.34 -8.98
N ARG A 12 -12.73 11.50 -8.46
CA ARG A 12 -11.58 10.68 -8.85
C ARG A 12 -11.76 9.23 -8.40
N PHE A 13 -12.26 9.05 -7.18
CA PHE A 13 -12.61 7.75 -6.64
C PHE A 13 -13.69 7.05 -7.46
N GLU A 14 -14.79 7.75 -7.77
CA GLU A 14 -15.88 7.22 -8.59
C GLU A 14 -15.38 6.79 -9.96
N ARG A 15 -14.52 7.58 -10.62
CA ARG A 15 -13.89 7.18 -11.88
C ARG A 15 -13.00 5.96 -11.72
N ALA A 16 -12.17 5.92 -10.68
CA ALA A 16 -11.31 4.77 -10.39
C ALA A 16 -12.16 3.53 -10.09
N TRP A 17 -13.24 3.70 -9.34
CA TRP A 17 -14.17 2.62 -9.00
C TRP A 17 -14.88 2.06 -10.23
N HIS A 18 -15.32 2.91 -11.17
CA HIS A 18 -15.92 2.45 -12.43
C HIS A 18 -14.93 1.72 -13.35
N PHE A 19 -13.65 2.01 -13.24
CA PHE A 19 -12.59 1.25 -13.91
C PHE A 19 -12.19 -0.01 -13.15
N ALA A 20 -12.68 -0.20 -11.95
CA ALA A 20 -12.12 -1.09 -10.95
C ALA A 20 -12.74 -2.49 -10.88
N ASP A 21 -13.55 -2.90 -11.85
CA ASP A 21 -14.30 -4.15 -11.74
C ASP A 21 -13.36 -5.34 -11.45
N ALA A 22 -12.45 -5.70 -12.29
CA ALA A 22 -11.47 -6.77 -12.04
C ALA A 22 -10.04 -6.25 -11.75
N ARG A 23 -9.85 -4.92 -11.66
CA ARG A 23 -8.55 -4.24 -11.58
C ARG A 23 -8.47 -3.26 -10.42
N ALA A 24 -9.24 -3.51 -9.35
CA ALA A 24 -9.31 -2.61 -8.18
C ALA A 24 -7.93 -2.33 -7.56
N GLU A 25 -7.05 -3.32 -7.48
CA GLU A 25 -5.67 -3.14 -7.00
C GLU A 25 -4.89 -2.20 -7.91
N SER A 26 -4.94 -2.42 -9.23
CA SER A 26 -4.26 -1.59 -10.21
C SER A 26 -4.74 -0.13 -10.19
N ALA A 27 -6.05 0.09 -10.03
CA ALA A 27 -6.62 1.43 -9.89
C ALA A 27 -6.17 2.10 -8.57
N GLY A 28 -6.16 1.35 -7.48
CA GLY A 28 -5.69 1.82 -6.17
C GLY A 28 -4.20 2.16 -6.17
N GLU A 29 -3.40 1.37 -6.82
CA GLU A 29 -1.96 1.64 -6.99
C GLU A 29 -1.73 2.91 -7.82
N SER A 30 -2.43 3.08 -8.93
CA SER A 30 -2.34 4.28 -9.76
C SER A 30 -2.79 5.54 -9.02
N TYR A 31 -3.88 5.44 -8.27
CA TYR A 31 -4.37 6.52 -7.42
C TYR A 31 -3.37 6.85 -6.31
N SER A 32 -2.76 5.83 -5.71
CA SER A 32 -1.73 5.99 -4.68
C SER A 32 -0.52 6.76 -5.21
N ARG A 33 -0.03 6.42 -6.40
CA ARG A 33 1.10 7.13 -7.04
C ARG A 33 0.79 8.61 -7.25
N ALA A 34 -0.40 8.92 -7.78
CA ALA A 34 -0.82 10.29 -7.98
C ALA A 34 -0.93 11.05 -6.65
N SER A 35 -1.47 10.43 -5.62
CA SER A 35 -1.61 11.01 -4.29
C SER A 35 -0.26 11.28 -3.62
N ILE A 36 0.68 10.34 -3.71
CA ILE A 36 2.05 10.50 -3.21
C ILE A 36 2.71 11.73 -3.84
N HIS A 37 2.58 11.87 -5.14
CA HIS A 37 3.10 13.03 -5.87
C HIS A 37 2.41 14.33 -5.47
N GLU A 38 1.09 14.37 -5.44
CA GLU A 38 0.29 15.55 -5.08
C GLU A 38 0.56 16.01 -3.64
N LEU A 39 0.83 15.08 -2.72
CA LEU A 39 1.18 15.39 -1.33
C LEU A 39 2.63 15.87 -1.16
N GLY A 40 3.43 15.87 -2.21
CA GLY A 40 4.80 16.36 -2.18
C GLY A 40 5.82 15.39 -1.60
N PHE A 41 5.53 14.10 -1.62
CA PHE A 41 6.52 13.08 -1.25
C PHE A 41 7.39 12.68 -2.44
N VAL A 42 8.59 12.21 -2.15
CA VAL A 42 9.49 11.65 -3.16
C VAL A 42 8.80 10.47 -3.82
N PRO A 43 8.80 10.38 -5.16
CA PRO A 43 8.21 9.23 -5.85
C PRO A 43 8.92 7.92 -5.48
N PRO A 44 8.19 6.79 -5.47
CA PRO A 44 8.83 5.49 -5.29
C PRO A 44 9.92 5.25 -6.33
N THR A 45 11.03 4.67 -5.90
CA THR A 45 12.13 4.27 -6.77
C THR A 45 11.74 3.13 -7.70
N ALA A 46 10.91 2.21 -7.20
CA ALA A 46 10.41 1.06 -7.95
C ALA A 46 8.97 0.73 -7.58
N LEU A 47 8.27 0.14 -8.53
CA LEU A 47 6.94 -0.43 -8.38
C LEU A 47 7.04 -1.96 -8.46
N GLN A 48 6.16 -2.67 -7.75
CA GLN A 48 6.15 -4.13 -7.73
C GLN A 48 7.55 -4.69 -7.46
N HIS A 49 8.20 -4.16 -6.42
CA HIS A 49 9.57 -4.48 -6.10
C HIS A 49 9.67 -5.85 -5.42
N ARG A 50 10.60 -6.66 -5.90
CA ARG A 50 10.91 -7.98 -5.34
C ARG A 50 12.07 -7.86 -4.37
N HIS A 51 11.79 -8.11 -3.08
CA HIS A 51 12.79 -8.09 -2.03
C HIS A 51 13.51 -9.43 -1.96
N ARG A 52 14.82 -9.39 -1.82
CA ARG A 52 15.66 -10.59 -1.73
C ARG A 52 16.45 -10.59 -0.43
N ASP A 53 16.66 -11.79 0.12
CA ASP A 53 17.52 -11.98 1.28
C ASP A 53 19.01 -11.97 0.89
N ALA A 54 19.89 -12.17 1.89
CA ALA A 54 21.33 -12.20 1.69
C ALA A 54 21.79 -13.32 0.74
N ASN A 55 20.98 -14.37 0.56
CA ASN A 55 21.25 -15.49 -0.36
C ASN A 55 20.68 -15.26 -1.77
N GLY A 56 20.08 -14.11 -2.02
CA GLY A 56 19.46 -13.77 -3.31
C GLY A 56 18.07 -14.39 -3.52
N ARG A 57 17.49 -15.03 -2.48
CA ARG A 57 16.14 -15.61 -2.56
C ARG A 57 15.08 -14.51 -2.41
N GLU A 58 14.08 -14.52 -3.29
CA GLU A 58 12.93 -13.64 -3.16
C GLU A 58 12.12 -13.99 -1.91
N VAL A 59 11.92 -13.01 -1.02
CA VAL A 59 11.17 -13.19 0.23
C VAL A 59 9.79 -12.52 0.21
N ALA A 60 9.63 -11.48 -0.60
CA ALA A 60 8.35 -10.77 -0.76
C ALA A 60 8.37 -9.86 -1.98
N ARG A 61 7.17 -9.49 -2.44
CA ARG A 61 6.98 -8.42 -3.43
C ARG A 61 6.08 -7.36 -2.81
N THR A 62 6.44 -6.08 -2.97
CA THR A 62 5.66 -4.94 -2.48
C THR A 62 5.28 -4.00 -3.61
N ASP A 63 4.16 -3.27 -3.46
CA ASP A 63 3.65 -2.39 -4.51
C ASP A 63 4.58 -1.21 -4.79
N PHE A 64 5.18 -0.65 -3.73
CA PHE A 64 6.03 0.55 -3.79
C PHE A 64 7.32 0.33 -3.01
N TRP A 65 8.40 0.92 -3.50
CA TRP A 65 9.71 0.84 -2.85
C TRP A 65 10.46 2.15 -2.96
N TRP A 66 10.97 2.63 -1.83
CA TRP A 66 11.88 3.77 -1.73
C TRP A 66 13.26 3.29 -1.30
N GLU A 67 14.13 3.10 -2.27
CA GLU A 67 15.47 2.53 -2.07
C GLU A 67 16.31 3.36 -1.09
N GLN A 68 16.28 4.70 -1.23
CA GLN A 68 17.12 5.61 -0.46
C GLN A 68 16.85 5.58 1.05
N VAL A 69 15.65 5.18 1.44
CA VAL A 69 15.25 5.09 2.86
C VAL A 69 14.88 3.67 3.28
N ARG A 70 14.90 2.73 2.34
CA ARG A 70 14.57 1.31 2.54
C ARG A 70 13.17 1.14 3.14
N VAL A 71 12.24 1.88 2.63
CA VAL A 71 10.81 1.82 3.01
C VAL A 71 10.02 1.20 1.87
N TYR A 72 9.14 0.25 2.20
CA TYR A 72 8.17 -0.26 1.24
C TYR A 72 6.78 0.32 1.51
N GLY A 73 5.93 0.28 0.49
CA GLY A 73 4.52 0.67 0.58
C GLY A 73 3.61 -0.39 -0.01
N GLU A 74 2.46 -0.58 0.60
CA GLU A 74 1.43 -1.49 0.10
C GLU A 74 0.06 -0.84 0.16
N PHE A 75 -0.64 -0.90 -0.95
CA PHE A 75 -2.04 -0.57 -1.02
C PHE A 75 -2.87 -1.84 -0.76
N ASP A 76 -3.73 -1.76 0.24
CA ASP A 76 -4.67 -2.82 0.56
C ASP A 76 -6.10 -2.33 0.30
N GLY A 77 -6.66 -2.73 -0.83
CA GLY A 77 -7.95 -2.23 -1.30
C GLY A 77 -9.12 -2.53 -0.37
N LEU A 78 -9.12 -3.72 0.25
CA LEU A 78 -10.23 -4.21 1.08
C LEU A 78 -9.92 -4.22 2.58
N GLY A 79 -8.67 -3.92 2.95
CA GLY A 79 -8.19 -4.11 4.31
C GLY A 79 -7.67 -5.53 4.55
N LYS A 80 -6.52 -5.61 5.22
CA LYS A 80 -5.70 -6.82 5.44
C LYS A 80 -6.43 -7.96 6.16
N TYR A 81 -7.60 -7.71 6.73
CA TYR A 81 -8.29 -8.60 7.65
C TYR A 81 -9.71 -8.93 7.24
N ASP A 82 -10.07 -8.79 5.95
CA ASP A 82 -11.33 -9.35 5.47
C ASP A 82 -11.19 -10.86 5.34
N LEU A 83 -11.51 -11.55 6.43
CA LEU A 83 -11.47 -13.00 6.53
C LEU A 83 -12.76 -13.67 6.05
N SER A 84 -13.67 -12.91 5.43
CA SER A 84 -14.94 -13.43 4.91
C SER A 84 -14.76 -14.51 3.85
N PHE A 85 -13.65 -14.50 3.11
CA PHE A 85 -13.27 -15.54 2.15
C PHE A 85 -13.05 -16.91 2.77
N PHE A 86 -12.82 -16.99 4.07
CA PHE A 86 -12.53 -18.22 4.79
C PHE A 86 -13.68 -18.65 5.69
N ASP A 87 -14.88 -18.16 5.43
CA ASP A 87 -16.08 -18.49 6.20
C ASP A 87 -16.24 -20.02 6.28
N GLY A 88 -16.16 -20.56 7.50
CA GLY A 88 -16.30 -21.99 7.76
C GLY A 88 -15.01 -22.82 7.62
N ASP A 89 -13.88 -22.25 7.18
CA ASP A 89 -12.60 -22.97 7.09
C ASP A 89 -11.51 -22.34 7.98
N ASP A 90 -11.46 -22.77 9.23
CA ASP A 90 -10.47 -22.30 10.21
C ASP A 90 -9.04 -22.71 9.87
N THR A 91 -8.84 -23.84 9.20
CA THR A 91 -7.51 -24.33 8.81
C THR A 91 -6.89 -23.45 7.73
N ALA A 92 -7.63 -23.17 6.66
CA ALA A 92 -7.20 -22.29 5.58
C ALA A 92 -6.94 -20.86 6.08
N ARG A 93 -7.80 -20.37 6.97
CA ARG A 93 -7.66 -19.06 7.61
C ARG A 93 -6.37 -18.96 8.43
N ARG A 94 -6.09 -19.93 9.29
CA ARG A 94 -4.87 -19.99 10.10
C ARG A 94 -3.61 -20.07 9.25
N ALA A 95 -3.64 -20.88 8.19
CA ALA A 95 -2.53 -20.98 7.25
C ALA A 95 -2.25 -19.66 6.53
N SER A 96 -3.30 -18.94 6.11
CA SER A 96 -3.19 -17.63 5.48
C SER A 96 -2.59 -16.58 6.42
N ILE A 97 -3.05 -16.52 7.67
CA ILE A 97 -2.52 -15.62 8.71
C ILE A 97 -1.04 -15.92 8.98
N ARG A 98 -0.67 -17.20 9.05
CA ARG A 98 0.72 -17.63 9.27
C ARG A 98 1.62 -17.17 8.14
N ARG A 99 1.23 -17.38 6.88
CA ARG A 99 1.98 -16.95 5.70
C ARG A 99 2.19 -15.44 5.68
N GLU A 100 1.16 -14.66 6.00
CA GLU A 100 1.26 -13.21 6.05
C GLU A 100 2.21 -12.76 7.16
N LYS A 101 2.17 -13.40 8.31
CA LYS A 101 3.07 -13.11 9.42
C LYS A 101 4.52 -13.45 9.08
N GLU A 102 4.75 -14.58 8.45
CA GLU A 102 6.09 -14.98 7.97
C GLU A 102 6.63 -13.99 6.93
N ARG A 103 5.76 -13.52 6.04
CA ARG A 103 6.09 -12.49 5.04
C ARG A 103 6.48 -11.16 5.71
N GLU A 104 5.73 -10.72 6.71
CA GLU A 104 6.03 -9.50 7.47
C GLU A 104 7.40 -9.59 8.16
N VAL A 105 7.68 -10.72 8.81
CA VAL A 105 8.98 -10.98 9.46
C VAL A 105 10.11 -10.93 8.42
N ALA A 106 9.93 -11.58 7.28
CA ALA A 106 10.93 -11.57 6.20
C ALA A 106 11.18 -10.15 5.67
N LEU A 107 10.13 -9.35 5.50
CA LEU A 107 10.24 -7.95 5.10
C LEU A 107 10.99 -7.11 6.12
N GLN A 108 10.75 -7.31 7.42
CA GLN A 108 11.47 -6.59 8.49
C GLN A 108 12.97 -6.82 8.46
N LEU A 109 13.43 -7.97 7.96
CA LEU A 109 14.86 -8.28 7.85
C LEU A 109 15.55 -7.56 6.69
N VAL A 110 14.82 -7.19 5.67
CA VAL A 110 15.37 -6.60 4.42
C VAL A 110 14.92 -5.17 4.16
N THR A 111 14.08 -4.62 5.02
CA THR A 111 13.61 -3.24 4.93
C THR A 111 13.76 -2.53 6.27
N ARG A 112 13.65 -1.20 6.25
CA ARG A 112 13.66 -0.39 7.48
C ARG A 112 12.26 -0.23 8.05
N ALA A 113 11.26 0.01 7.20
CA ALA A 113 9.88 0.23 7.60
C ALA A 113 8.93 -0.07 6.45
N GLY A 114 7.65 -0.20 6.75
CA GLY A 114 6.57 -0.35 5.79
C GLY A 114 5.44 0.65 6.03
N ALA A 115 4.85 1.10 4.94
CA ALA A 115 3.65 1.92 4.93
C ALA A 115 2.51 1.13 4.29
N HIS A 116 1.38 1.05 4.98
CA HIS A 116 0.19 0.34 4.52
C HIS A 116 -1.00 1.29 4.51
N TRP A 117 -1.77 1.30 3.44
CA TRP A 117 -2.95 2.14 3.34
C TRP A 117 -4.07 1.48 2.54
N THR A 118 -5.28 1.89 2.85
CA THR A 118 -6.52 1.42 2.24
C THR A 118 -7.14 2.51 1.36
N TRP A 119 -8.24 2.20 0.69
CA TRP A 119 -9.06 3.21 0.01
C TRP A 119 -9.51 4.33 0.95
N GLY A 120 -9.87 3.98 2.19
CA GLY A 120 -10.27 4.96 3.19
C GLY A 120 -9.15 5.97 3.51
N ASP A 121 -7.92 5.51 3.52
CA ASP A 121 -6.75 6.37 3.73
C ASP A 121 -6.47 7.24 2.51
N LEU A 122 -6.59 6.69 1.29
CA LEU A 122 -6.41 7.44 0.04
C LEU A 122 -7.41 8.59 -0.11
N LEU A 123 -8.62 8.41 0.38
CA LEU A 123 -9.67 9.43 0.32
C LEU A 123 -9.46 10.56 1.34
N ARG A 124 -8.52 10.40 2.24
CA ARG A 124 -8.17 11.35 3.29
C ARG A 124 -6.68 11.72 3.19
N PRO A 125 -6.34 12.79 2.43
CA PRO A 125 -4.95 13.17 2.17
C PRO A 125 -4.08 13.29 3.41
N ASP A 126 -4.61 13.84 4.49
CA ASP A 126 -3.90 13.96 5.78
C ASP A 126 -3.59 12.61 6.42
N ARG A 127 -4.42 11.59 6.23
CA ARG A 127 -4.15 10.23 6.73
C ARG A 127 -3.02 9.59 5.95
N LEU A 128 -3.07 9.63 4.62
CA LEU A 128 -2.00 9.11 3.78
C LEU A 128 -0.68 9.82 4.08
N ALA A 129 -0.69 11.15 4.20
CA ALA A 129 0.49 11.94 4.55
C ALA A 129 1.09 11.50 5.88
N ARG A 130 0.27 11.26 6.91
CA ARG A 130 0.73 10.76 8.21
C ARG A 130 1.33 9.37 8.13
N ILE A 131 0.72 8.48 7.38
CA ILE A 131 1.22 7.11 7.17
C ILE A 131 2.60 7.13 6.51
N LEU A 132 2.75 7.89 5.43
CA LEU A 132 4.02 8.00 4.71
C LEU A 132 5.11 8.66 5.57
N THR A 133 4.77 9.72 6.28
CA THR A 133 5.70 10.41 7.18
C THR A 133 6.15 9.50 8.32
N ALA A 134 5.23 8.77 8.95
CA ALA A 134 5.55 7.82 10.01
C ALA A 134 6.47 6.70 9.55
N ALA A 135 6.32 6.23 8.32
CA ALA A 135 7.20 5.22 7.73
C ALA A 135 8.58 5.77 7.33
N GLY A 136 8.73 7.08 7.24
CA GLY A 136 10.00 7.71 6.89
C GLY A 136 10.16 8.02 5.40
N VAL A 137 9.09 8.07 4.64
CA VAL A 137 9.15 8.51 3.24
C VAL A 137 9.44 10.02 3.22
N PRO A 138 10.50 10.46 2.52
CA PRO A 138 10.89 11.88 2.52
C PRO A 138 9.97 12.72 1.64
N ARG A 139 9.91 14.01 1.98
CA ARG A 139 9.30 15.01 1.12
C ARG A 139 10.21 15.37 -0.03
N SER A 140 9.63 15.67 -1.19
CA SER A 140 10.35 16.29 -2.29
C SER A 140 10.78 17.70 -1.90
N VAL A 141 11.95 18.07 -2.31
CA VAL A 141 12.51 19.41 -2.07
C VAL A 141 11.90 20.42 -3.03
#